data_ff9346ee16c87ff59f37d69ec9da0a48
#
_entry.id   ff9346ee16c87ff59f37d69ec9da0a48
#
_cell.length_a   1.000
_cell.length_b   1.000
_cell.length_c   1.000
_cell.angle_alpha   90.00
_cell.angle_beta   90.00
_cell.angle_gamma   90.00
#
_symmetry.space_group_name_H-M   'P 1'
#
loop_
_entity.id
_entity.type
_entity.pdbx_description
1 polymer ?
#
loop_
_entity_poly.entity_id
_entity_poly.type
_entity_poly.pdbx_seq_one_letter_code
_entity_poly.pdbx_strand_id
1 'polypeptide(L)'
;MKNIKIVVADWNKVSLGYETRERNENRSQEKGFEIGYSICACCGKPIENLETAKSLHLIEGGSYFTEYEGEINTCTGSDMGWWRVGPTCYKKFKKNEKEIELVNED
;
A
#
# COMPACT_ATOMS: atom_id res chain seq x y z
N MET A 1 9.18 21.32 -10.60
CA MET A 1 8.31 20.94 -9.46
C MET A 1 6.86 21.26 -9.77
N LYS A 2 5.98 20.44 -9.28
CA LYS A 2 4.56 20.55 -9.62
C LYS A 2 3.72 20.23 -8.38
N ASN A 3 2.78 21.09 -8.06
CA ASN A 3 1.83 20.81 -6.98
C ASN A 3 0.71 19.93 -7.51
N ILE A 4 0.43 18.84 -6.82
CA ILE A 4 -0.66 17.93 -7.20
C ILE A 4 -1.55 17.67 -5.98
N LYS A 5 -2.83 17.52 -6.24
CA LYS A 5 -3.81 17.10 -5.22
C LYS A 5 -4.19 15.66 -5.53
N ILE A 6 -4.04 14.80 -4.54
CA ILE A 6 -4.36 13.38 -4.71
C ILE A 6 -5.10 12.86 -3.48
N VAL A 7 -5.81 11.77 -3.66
CA VAL A 7 -6.50 11.09 -2.58
C VAL A 7 -5.61 9.95 -2.08
N VAL A 8 -5.36 9.93 -0.79
CA VAL A 8 -4.46 8.97 -0.16
C VAL A 8 -5.09 8.42 1.11
N ALA A 9 -4.49 7.38 1.67
CA ALA A 9 -4.77 6.93 3.03
C ALA A 9 -3.43 6.69 3.74
N ASP A 10 -3.39 7.00 5.03
CA ASP A 10 -2.18 6.79 5.83
C ASP A 10 -1.86 5.30 5.90
N TRP A 11 -0.60 4.95 5.67
CA TRP A 11 -0.12 3.56 5.76
C TRP A 11 -0.54 2.90 7.07
N ASN A 12 -0.32 3.58 8.20
CA ASN A 12 -0.56 3.00 9.51
C ASN A 12 -2.04 2.88 9.87
N LYS A 13 -2.94 3.47 9.08
CA LYS A 13 -4.38 3.28 9.26
C LYS A 13 -4.91 2.11 8.45
N VAL A 14 -4.21 1.73 7.40
CA VAL A 14 -4.62 0.64 6.52
C VAL A 14 -3.88 -0.66 6.86
N SER A 15 -2.61 -0.57 7.19
CA SER A 15 -1.79 -1.74 7.48
C SER A 15 -1.81 -2.11 8.97
N LEU A 16 -1.54 -3.37 9.26
CA LEU A 16 -1.33 -3.85 10.62
C LEU A 16 0.05 -3.43 11.11
N GLY A 17 0.25 -3.45 12.43
CA GLY A 17 1.55 -3.18 13.01
C GLY A 17 2.62 -4.14 12.51
N TYR A 18 3.87 -3.69 12.56
CA TYR A 18 5.00 -4.42 11.99
C TYR A 18 5.09 -5.87 12.46
N GLU A 19 5.00 -6.10 13.78
CA GLU A 19 5.15 -7.44 14.33
C GLU A 19 4.05 -8.38 13.87
N THR A 20 2.80 -7.91 13.87
CA THR A 20 1.66 -8.72 13.46
C THR A 20 1.75 -9.03 11.97
N ARG A 21 2.09 -8.04 11.16
CA ARG A 21 2.22 -8.21 9.71
C ARG A 21 3.35 -9.20 9.39
N GLU A 22 4.50 -9.06 10.04
CA GLU A 22 5.64 -9.96 9.82
C GLU A 22 5.29 -11.40 10.19
N ARG A 23 4.61 -11.60 11.30
CA ARG A 23 4.18 -12.94 11.71
C ARG A 23 3.24 -13.56 10.68
N ASN A 24 2.30 -12.78 10.17
CA ASN A 24 1.38 -13.24 9.14
C ASN A 24 2.11 -13.55 7.83
N GLU A 25 3.07 -12.72 7.45
CA GLU A 25 3.89 -12.93 6.25
C GLU A 25 4.67 -14.23 6.34
N ASN A 26 5.28 -14.50 7.49
CA ASN A 26 6.03 -15.73 7.70
C ASN A 26 5.14 -16.95 7.56
N ARG A 27 3.95 -16.92 8.15
CA ARG A 27 2.98 -18.02 8.03
C ARG A 27 2.52 -18.22 6.60
N SER A 28 2.31 -17.10 5.88
CA SER A 28 1.89 -17.16 4.48
C SER A 28 2.97 -17.77 3.60
N GLN A 29 4.23 -17.39 3.84
CA GLN A 29 5.37 -17.95 3.10
C GLN A 29 5.52 -19.45 3.35
N GLU A 30 5.28 -19.90 4.58
CA GLU A 30 5.31 -21.34 4.92
C GLU A 30 4.26 -22.11 4.13
N LYS A 31 3.16 -21.47 3.76
CA LYS A 31 2.09 -22.09 2.96
C LYS A 31 2.32 -21.95 1.46
N GLY A 32 3.45 -21.36 1.03
CA GLY A 32 3.80 -21.23 -0.37
C GLY A 32 3.39 -19.93 -1.03
N PHE A 33 2.89 -18.94 -0.28
CA PHE A 33 2.57 -17.63 -0.82
C PHE A 33 3.81 -16.74 -0.87
N GLU A 34 3.80 -15.73 -1.73
CA GLU A 34 4.98 -14.89 -1.99
C GLU A 34 4.73 -13.43 -1.64
N ILE A 35 5.70 -12.82 -0.93
CA ILE A 35 5.69 -11.40 -0.63
C ILE A 35 5.74 -10.62 -1.95
N GLY A 36 4.89 -9.60 -2.06
CA GLY A 36 4.81 -8.75 -3.24
C GLY A 36 3.94 -9.30 -4.35
N TYR A 37 3.47 -10.54 -4.23
CA TYR A 37 2.66 -11.17 -5.27
C TYR A 37 1.34 -11.71 -4.71
N SER A 38 1.39 -12.66 -3.78
CA SER A 38 0.20 -13.31 -3.24
C SER A 38 0.02 -13.11 -1.74
N ILE A 39 0.82 -12.25 -1.13
CA ILE A 39 0.68 -11.87 0.27
C ILE A 39 0.28 -10.40 0.33
N CYS A 40 -0.77 -10.10 1.09
CA CYS A 40 -1.27 -8.73 1.24
C CYS A 40 -0.21 -7.85 1.92
N ALA A 41 0.14 -6.73 1.27
CA ALA A 41 1.15 -5.81 1.79
C ALA A 41 0.73 -5.14 3.10
N CYS A 42 -0.57 -5.08 3.39
CA CYS A 42 -1.08 -4.40 4.58
C CYS A 42 -1.16 -5.29 5.81
N CYS A 43 -1.56 -6.54 5.63
CA CYS A 43 -1.80 -7.44 6.78
C CYS A 43 -0.92 -8.69 6.79
N GLY A 44 -0.24 -8.98 5.69
CA GLY A 44 0.62 -10.15 5.60
C GLY A 44 -0.11 -11.46 5.37
N LYS A 45 -1.44 -11.45 5.26
CA LYS A 45 -2.21 -12.66 5.02
C LYS A 45 -2.22 -13.04 3.54
N PRO A 46 -2.43 -14.33 3.22
CA PRO A 46 -2.47 -14.75 1.82
C PRO A 46 -3.65 -14.12 1.08
N ILE A 47 -3.42 -13.79 -0.19
CA ILE A 47 -4.48 -13.41 -1.11
C ILE A 47 -4.78 -14.68 -1.91
N GLU A 48 -5.83 -15.39 -1.50
CA GLU A 48 -6.13 -16.70 -2.08
C GLU A 48 -6.67 -16.60 -3.51
N ASN A 49 -7.40 -15.54 -3.81
CA ASN A 49 -7.89 -15.29 -5.15
C ASN A 49 -7.24 -14.02 -5.70
N LEU A 50 -6.26 -14.18 -6.58
CA LEU A 50 -5.53 -13.04 -7.15
C LEU A 50 -6.42 -12.16 -8.03
N GLU A 51 -7.55 -12.68 -8.51
CA GLU A 51 -8.49 -11.86 -9.27
C GLU A 51 -9.17 -10.80 -8.41
N THR A 52 -9.26 -11.04 -7.09
CA THR A 52 -9.84 -10.06 -6.16
C THR A 52 -8.79 -9.12 -5.57
N ALA A 53 -7.51 -9.36 -5.85
CA ALA A 53 -6.45 -8.52 -5.34
C ALA A 53 -6.51 -7.15 -5.99
N LYS A 54 -6.22 -6.13 -5.19
CA LYS A 54 -6.10 -4.76 -5.66
C LYS A 54 -4.65 -4.34 -5.56
N SER A 55 -4.26 -3.35 -6.35
CA SER A 55 -2.92 -2.79 -6.26
C SER A 55 -3.02 -1.37 -5.75
N LEU A 56 -2.21 -1.03 -4.77
CA LEU A 56 -2.12 0.31 -4.23
C LEU A 56 -0.70 0.84 -4.40
N HIS A 57 -0.61 2.10 -4.72
CA HIS A 57 0.65 2.80 -4.95
C HIS A 57 1.14 3.36 -3.62
N LEU A 58 2.31 2.94 -3.18
CA LEU A 58 2.91 3.39 -1.93
C LEU A 58 3.87 4.52 -2.23
N ILE A 59 3.62 5.67 -1.62
CA ILE A 59 4.35 6.91 -1.91
C ILE A 59 4.88 7.55 -0.61
N GLU A 60 5.64 8.62 -0.75
CA GLU A 60 6.19 9.37 0.37
C GLU A 60 7.05 8.51 1.30
N GLY A 61 7.89 7.65 0.72
CA GLY A 61 8.74 6.77 1.50
C GLY A 61 7.99 5.74 2.32
N GLY A 62 6.73 5.45 1.96
CA GLY A 62 5.90 4.49 2.65
C GLY A 62 4.86 5.08 3.58
N SER A 63 4.66 6.40 3.53
CA SER A 63 3.70 7.06 4.42
C SER A 63 2.25 6.93 3.97
N TYR A 64 2.02 6.88 2.65
CA TYR A 64 0.66 6.91 2.11
C TYR A 64 0.45 5.86 1.03
N PHE A 65 -0.74 5.27 1.01
CA PHE A 65 -1.24 4.54 -0.15
C PHE A 65 -2.13 5.44 -0.99
N THR A 66 -2.10 5.25 -2.30
CA THR A 66 -2.96 5.98 -3.24
C THR A 66 -3.28 5.10 -4.45
N GLU A 67 -4.28 5.51 -5.21
CA GLU A 67 -4.58 4.91 -6.51
C GLU A 67 -4.06 5.77 -7.67
N TYR A 68 -3.38 6.87 -7.37
CA TYR A 68 -2.81 7.76 -8.38
C TYR A 68 -1.76 7.01 -9.20
N GLU A 69 -1.87 7.06 -10.52
CA GLU A 69 -1.04 6.24 -11.41
C GLU A 69 0.30 6.86 -11.79
N GLY A 70 0.47 8.16 -11.58
CA GLY A 70 1.74 8.82 -11.91
C GLY A 70 2.82 8.55 -10.88
N GLU A 71 4.07 8.65 -11.29
CA GLU A 71 5.19 8.55 -10.37
C GLU A 71 5.24 9.79 -9.48
N ILE A 72 5.47 9.59 -8.19
CA ILE A 72 5.50 10.68 -7.21
C ILE A 72 6.81 10.62 -6.42
N ASN A 73 7.64 11.62 -6.64
CA ASN A 73 8.87 11.80 -5.89
C ASN A 73 8.85 13.20 -5.26
N THR A 74 8.95 13.26 -3.96
CA THR A 74 8.93 14.50 -3.20
C THR A 74 10.24 14.67 -2.46
N CYS A 75 10.46 15.85 -1.90
CA CYS A 75 11.66 16.09 -1.10
C CYS A 75 11.66 15.32 0.23
N THR A 76 10.51 14.82 0.66
CA THR A 76 10.37 14.11 1.93
C THR A 76 10.29 12.60 1.78
N GLY A 77 10.15 12.09 0.56
CA GLY A 77 10.08 10.66 0.37
C GLY A 77 9.98 10.25 -1.09
N SER A 78 10.36 9.03 -1.38
CA SER A 78 10.37 8.49 -2.74
C SER A 78 9.17 7.61 -3.01
N ASP A 79 8.96 7.34 -4.29
CA ASP A 79 7.95 6.40 -4.78
C ASP A 79 8.40 4.98 -4.46
N MET A 80 7.56 4.24 -3.74
CA MET A 80 7.84 2.88 -3.32
C MET A 80 7.20 1.83 -4.24
N GLY A 81 6.54 2.27 -5.32
CA GLY A 81 5.94 1.36 -6.29
C GLY A 81 4.57 0.84 -5.88
N TRP A 82 4.12 -0.16 -6.63
CA TRP A 82 2.79 -0.73 -6.47
C TRP A 82 2.84 -2.05 -5.71
N TRP A 83 1.88 -2.24 -4.81
CA TRP A 83 1.84 -3.43 -3.95
C TRP A 83 0.45 -4.03 -3.98
N ARG A 84 0.37 -5.34 -3.96
CA ARG A 84 -0.92 -6.02 -3.93
C ARG A 84 -1.48 -6.06 -2.53
N VAL A 85 -2.78 -5.80 -2.42
CA VAL A 85 -3.50 -5.86 -1.15
C VAL A 85 -4.76 -6.70 -1.33
N GLY A 86 -5.17 -7.37 -0.26
CA GLY A 86 -6.41 -8.14 -0.28
C GLY A 86 -7.63 -7.25 -0.22
N PRO A 87 -8.82 -7.81 -0.54
CA PRO A 87 -10.05 -7.02 -0.61
C PRO A 87 -10.43 -6.37 0.73
N THR A 88 -10.15 -7.03 1.84
CA THR A 88 -10.46 -6.47 3.17
C THR A 88 -9.63 -5.22 3.45
N CYS A 89 -8.33 -5.27 3.16
CA CYS A 89 -7.45 -4.12 3.37
C CYS A 89 -7.74 -3.00 2.37
N TYR A 90 -8.15 -3.34 1.16
CA TYR A 90 -8.59 -2.36 0.19
C TYR A 90 -9.81 -1.57 0.70
N LYS A 91 -10.76 -2.26 1.34
CA LYS A 91 -11.92 -1.59 1.96
C LYS A 91 -11.49 -0.64 3.07
N LYS A 92 -10.49 -1.02 3.86
CA LYS A 92 -9.91 -0.12 4.88
C LYS A 92 -9.28 1.11 4.24
N PHE A 93 -8.58 0.93 3.12
CA PHE A 93 -8.01 2.04 2.38
C PHE A 93 -9.12 3.02 1.97
N LYS A 94 -10.20 2.52 1.37
CA LYS A 94 -11.32 3.35 0.94
C LYS A 94 -11.96 4.13 2.08
N LYS A 95 -12.07 3.53 3.24
CA LYS A 95 -12.65 4.18 4.43
C LYS A 95 -11.76 5.27 5.02
N ASN A 96 -10.47 5.24 4.74
CA ASN A 96 -9.50 6.17 5.31
C ASN A 96 -8.97 7.18 4.28
N GLU A 97 -9.60 7.27 3.11
CA GLU A 97 -9.18 8.19 2.07
C GLU A 97 -9.31 9.65 2.51
N LYS A 98 -8.30 10.44 2.16
CA LYS A 98 -8.30 11.89 2.38
C LYS A 98 -7.54 12.55 1.25
N GLU A 99 -7.86 13.80 0.95
CA GLU A 99 -7.13 14.56 -0.06
C GLU A 99 -5.93 15.26 0.57
N ILE A 100 -4.79 15.17 -0.10
CA ILE A 100 -3.60 15.91 0.30
C ILE A 100 -3.01 16.62 -0.91
N GLU A 101 -2.15 17.59 -0.66
CA GLU A 101 -1.41 18.27 -1.70
C GLU A 101 0.07 17.96 -1.52
N LEU A 102 0.73 17.58 -2.62
CA LEU A 102 2.14 17.26 -2.63
C LEU A 102 2.87 18.11 -3.67
N VAL A 103 4.15 18.38 -3.41
CA VAL A 103 5.04 18.96 -4.40
C VAL A 103 5.83 17.83 -5.02
N ASN A 104 5.52 17.51 -6.26
CA ASN A 104 6.17 16.42 -7.00
C ASN A 104 7.40 16.97 -7.73
N GLU A 105 8.55 16.37 -7.47
CA GLU A 105 9.84 16.81 -8.00
C GLU A 105 10.31 15.99 -9.21
N ASP A 106 9.41 15.48 -9.96
CA ASP A 106 9.72 14.62 -11.10
C ASP A 106 10.76 15.16 -12.09
#